data_bde9bf0caba061b229685ad020c87494
#
_entry.id   bde9bf0caba061b229685ad020c87494
#
_cell.length_a   1.000
_cell.length_b   1.000
_cell.length_c   1.000
_cell.angle_alpha   90.00
_cell.angle_beta   90.00
_cell.angle_gamma   90.00
#
_symmetry.space_group_name_H-M   'P 1'
#
loop_
_entity.id
_entity.type
_entity.pdbx_description
1 polymer ?
#
loop_
_entity_poly.entity_id
_entity_poly.type
_entity_poly.pdbx_seq_one_letter_code
_entity_poly.pdbx_strand_id
1 'polypeptide(L)'
;MTYEEALDNVYGRLVFGIKPGLERITALMERLGNPQKKLKFVHVAGTNGKGTCATLVASALGACGLRVGLYTSPYVLEFRERFQIDGEMIPKEELVEEVETLAPIADQFEESGDQVTEFEYITALALHWFARRQCDIVVLEVGMGGRFDATNVIDVPEVAAIMSISLDHTSILGSTLEKIAFEKAGIVKAGGRLVLYPDQAPAVTQELEQICQERQVELFRPDLSQVEEGERSIGGTAFTVAGTRWGDVALRTPFLGEHQVKNAVTALKVLEVLADRGWPVTPQAVAAGFEKAFIPARMEVISQQPLVLLDGGHNPGCSQALRQALEEFVPQRKVAIMGVMADKDSRGELQVLGATTLDEYQRYI
;
A
#
# COMPACT_ATOMS: atom_id res chain seq x y z
N MET A 1 22.85 -10.71 -17.22
CA MET A 1 23.44 -10.59 -15.85
C MET A 1 22.87 -11.66 -14.93
N THR A 2 23.48 -11.91 -13.74
CA THR A 2 22.87 -12.73 -12.70
C THR A 2 21.78 -11.97 -11.96
N TYR A 3 20.98 -12.69 -11.15
CA TYR A 3 19.96 -12.05 -10.31
C TYR A 3 20.59 -11.11 -9.26
N GLU A 4 21.72 -11.50 -8.67
CA GLU A 4 22.48 -10.72 -7.71
C GLU A 4 23.03 -9.44 -8.35
N GLU A 5 23.57 -9.51 -9.54
CA GLU A 5 24.03 -8.36 -10.32
C GLU A 5 22.87 -7.40 -10.68
N ALA A 6 21.69 -7.95 -10.94
CA ALA A 6 20.47 -7.14 -11.18
C ALA A 6 20.06 -6.38 -9.91
N LEU A 7 20.07 -7.04 -8.75
CA LEU A 7 19.81 -6.38 -7.48
C LEU A 7 20.86 -5.31 -7.14
N ASP A 8 22.15 -5.57 -7.38
CA ASP A 8 23.23 -4.61 -7.17
C ASP A 8 23.02 -3.36 -8.07
N ASN A 9 22.55 -3.54 -9.30
CA ASN A 9 22.22 -2.41 -10.19
C ASN A 9 21.07 -1.56 -9.61
N VAL A 10 20.04 -2.19 -9.05
CA VAL A 10 18.93 -1.48 -8.39
C VAL A 10 19.41 -0.74 -7.15
N TYR A 11 20.10 -1.43 -6.25
CA TYR A 11 20.56 -0.85 -4.97
C TYR A 11 21.64 0.20 -5.15
N GLY A 12 22.44 0.10 -6.18
CA GLY A 12 23.43 1.15 -6.55
C GLY A 12 22.78 2.53 -6.73
N ARG A 13 21.48 2.59 -7.05
CA ARG A 13 20.73 3.85 -7.21
C ARG A 13 20.21 4.46 -5.90
N LEU A 14 20.31 3.75 -4.77
CA LEU A 14 19.95 4.29 -3.44
C LEU A 14 20.75 5.52 -3.05
N VAL A 15 21.98 5.66 -3.53
CA VAL A 15 22.86 6.80 -3.25
C VAL A 15 22.28 8.13 -3.74
N PHE A 16 21.36 8.12 -4.68
CA PHE A 16 20.74 9.33 -5.22
C PHE A 16 19.60 9.88 -4.35
N GLY A 17 19.19 9.14 -3.32
CA GLY A 17 18.22 9.57 -2.31
C GLY A 17 16.84 9.87 -2.87
N ILE A 18 16.14 10.79 -2.21
CA ILE A 18 14.78 11.22 -2.60
C ILE A 18 14.89 12.54 -3.34
N LYS A 19 14.41 12.58 -4.59
CA LYS A 19 14.36 13.77 -5.42
C LYS A 19 12.90 14.00 -5.85
N PRO A 20 12.16 14.95 -5.22
CA PRO A 20 10.78 15.24 -5.60
C PRO A 20 10.67 15.73 -7.05
N GLY A 21 9.63 15.32 -7.75
CA GLY A 21 9.35 15.71 -9.14
C GLY A 21 8.95 14.50 -9.98
N LEU A 22 8.21 14.73 -11.05
CA LEU A 22 7.78 13.68 -11.98
C LEU A 22 8.51 13.74 -13.32
N GLU A 23 9.37 14.74 -13.52
CA GLU A 23 10.02 15.01 -14.80
C GLU A 23 10.93 13.84 -15.21
N ARG A 24 11.75 13.32 -14.29
CA ARG A 24 12.68 12.21 -14.54
C ARG A 24 11.95 10.91 -14.85
N ILE A 25 11.00 10.53 -13.96
CA ILE A 25 10.22 9.32 -14.20
C ILE A 25 9.41 9.42 -15.51
N THR A 26 8.85 10.60 -15.83
CA THR A 26 8.15 10.83 -17.08
C THR A 26 9.07 10.62 -18.29
N ALA A 27 10.26 11.23 -18.26
CA ALA A 27 11.25 11.08 -19.32
C ALA A 27 11.76 9.63 -19.45
N LEU A 28 11.92 8.91 -18.32
CA LEU A 28 12.28 7.49 -18.32
C LEU A 28 11.18 6.65 -18.99
N MET A 29 9.91 6.89 -18.62
CA MET A 29 8.76 6.19 -19.20
C MET A 29 8.60 6.48 -20.69
N GLU A 30 8.86 7.71 -21.13
CA GLU A 30 8.87 8.07 -22.57
C GLU A 30 9.89 7.26 -23.35
N ARG A 31 11.12 7.11 -22.84
CA ARG A 31 12.16 6.28 -23.48
C ARG A 31 11.82 4.80 -23.50
N LEU A 32 10.99 4.33 -22.56
CA LEU A 32 10.43 2.97 -22.53
C LEU A 32 9.18 2.80 -23.41
N GLY A 33 8.75 3.85 -24.12
CA GLY A 33 7.56 3.81 -24.98
C GLY A 33 6.24 3.95 -24.23
N ASN A 34 6.25 4.57 -23.05
CA ASN A 34 5.08 4.85 -22.20
C ASN A 34 4.23 3.60 -21.90
N PRO A 35 4.81 2.52 -21.35
CA PRO A 35 4.08 1.28 -21.05
C PRO A 35 2.88 1.50 -20.11
N GLN A 36 2.95 2.46 -19.19
CA GLN A 36 1.87 2.81 -18.27
C GLN A 36 0.58 3.23 -18.98
N LYS A 37 0.66 3.79 -20.19
CA LYS A 37 -0.53 4.21 -20.97
C LYS A 37 -1.36 3.03 -21.48
N LYS A 38 -0.82 1.81 -21.43
CA LYS A 38 -1.50 0.57 -21.85
C LYS A 38 -2.23 -0.10 -20.69
N LEU A 39 -2.07 0.41 -19.46
CA LEU A 39 -2.57 -0.19 -18.23
C LEU A 39 -3.74 0.62 -17.64
N LYS A 40 -4.53 -0.04 -16.81
CA LYS A 40 -5.55 0.55 -15.96
C LYS A 40 -5.11 0.46 -14.52
N PHE A 41 -5.51 1.41 -13.68
CA PHE A 41 -4.97 1.51 -12.32
C PHE A 41 -6.03 1.69 -11.26
N VAL A 42 -5.81 1.06 -10.11
CA VAL A 42 -6.25 1.53 -8.80
C VAL A 42 -5.02 2.12 -8.11
N HIS A 43 -5.09 3.36 -7.65
CA HIS A 43 -3.95 4.06 -7.06
C HIS A 43 -4.20 4.34 -5.59
N VAL A 44 -3.36 3.82 -4.71
CA VAL A 44 -3.60 3.80 -3.25
C VAL A 44 -2.54 4.61 -2.52
N ALA A 45 -2.95 5.73 -1.89
CA ALA A 45 -2.12 6.54 -0.99
C ALA A 45 -2.63 6.46 0.46
N GLY A 46 -1.87 7.00 1.38
CA GLY A 46 -2.21 7.03 2.82
C GLY A 46 -0.95 7.02 3.68
N THR A 47 -1.09 7.19 4.98
CA THR A 47 0.01 6.93 5.92
C THR A 47 0.04 5.44 6.24
N ASN A 48 -1.06 4.90 6.78
CA ASN A 48 -1.19 3.49 7.14
C ASN A 48 -2.31 2.82 6.33
N GLY A 49 -2.25 1.50 6.18
CA GLY A 49 -3.29 0.69 5.53
C GLY A 49 -3.20 0.60 4.00
N LYS A 50 -2.23 1.28 3.35
CA LYS A 50 -2.06 1.24 1.89
C LYS A 50 -1.90 -0.19 1.37
N GLY A 51 -0.88 -0.90 1.84
CA GLY A 51 -0.59 -2.27 1.42
C GLY A 51 -1.77 -3.22 1.68
N THR A 52 -2.46 -3.09 2.83
CA THR A 52 -3.65 -3.90 3.13
C THR A 52 -4.76 -3.65 2.11
N CYS A 53 -5.10 -2.39 1.85
CA CYS A 53 -6.12 -2.05 0.85
C CYS A 53 -5.72 -2.55 -0.54
N ALA A 54 -4.47 -2.29 -0.96
CA ALA A 54 -3.96 -2.72 -2.26
C ALA A 54 -4.03 -4.24 -2.44
N THR A 55 -3.60 -5.00 -1.44
CA THR A 55 -3.63 -6.47 -1.48
C THR A 55 -5.06 -7.01 -1.51
N LEU A 56 -5.97 -6.48 -0.68
CA LEU A 56 -7.38 -6.90 -0.68
C LEU A 56 -8.05 -6.63 -2.03
N VAL A 57 -7.82 -5.45 -2.61
CA VAL A 57 -8.36 -5.10 -3.94
C VAL A 57 -7.77 -6.02 -5.02
N ALA A 58 -6.44 -6.23 -5.02
CA ALA A 58 -5.80 -7.10 -6.00
C ALA A 58 -6.28 -8.54 -5.90
N SER A 59 -6.36 -9.10 -4.68
CA SER A 59 -6.86 -10.46 -4.45
C SER A 59 -8.31 -10.64 -4.91
N ALA A 60 -9.18 -9.66 -4.64
CA ALA A 60 -10.56 -9.70 -5.09
C ALA A 60 -10.70 -9.63 -6.61
N LEU A 61 -9.92 -8.75 -7.26
CA LEU A 61 -9.92 -8.63 -8.73
C LEU A 61 -9.35 -9.90 -9.40
N GLY A 62 -8.30 -10.51 -8.83
CA GLY A 62 -7.79 -11.81 -9.27
C GLY A 62 -8.84 -12.91 -9.14
N ALA A 63 -9.62 -12.93 -8.06
CA ALA A 63 -10.74 -13.87 -7.88
C ALA A 63 -11.88 -13.65 -8.90
N CYS A 64 -11.95 -12.47 -9.53
CA CYS A 64 -12.86 -12.21 -10.66
C CYS A 64 -12.34 -12.75 -12.01
N GLY A 65 -11.15 -13.35 -12.04
CA GLY A 65 -10.53 -13.89 -13.25
C GLY A 65 -9.75 -12.86 -14.06
N LEU A 66 -9.47 -11.68 -13.51
CA LEU A 66 -8.63 -10.66 -14.13
C LEU A 66 -7.15 -10.98 -13.86
N ARG A 67 -6.28 -10.60 -14.80
CA ARG A 67 -4.83 -10.57 -14.59
C ARG A 67 -4.45 -9.27 -13.88
N VAL A 68 -4.11 -9.37 -12.61
CA VAL A 68 -3.92 -8.21 -11.73
C VAL A 68 -2.46 -8.02 -11.38
N GLY A 69 -1.90 -6.88 -11.76
CA GLY A 69 -0.62 -6.42 -11.23
C GLY A 69 -0.79 -5.81 -9.83
N LEU A 70 0.11 -6.13 -8.91
CA LEU A 70 0.19 -5.50 -7.59
C LEU A 70 1.60 -4.95 -7.38
N TYR A 71 1.69 -3.65 -7.11
CA TYR A 71 2.93 -2.97 -6.73
C TYR A 71 2.83 -2.45 -5.30
N THR A 72 3.72 -2.91 -4.43
CA THR A 72 3.73 -2.56 -3.00
C THR A 72 5.11 -2.13 -2.52
N SER A 73 5.15 -1.39 -1.42
CA SER A 73 6.39 -0.96 -0.77
C SER A 73 6.18 -0.66 0.73
N PRO A 74 7.21 -0.88 1.57
CA PRO A 74 8.43 -1.64 1.28
C PRO A 74 8.17 -3.16 1.21
N TYR A 75 9.17 -3.93 0.79
CA TYR A 75 9.17 -5.39 0.95
C TYR A 75 9.62 -5.79 2.37
N VAL A 76 9.33 -7.03 2.77
CA VAL A 76 9.67 -7.55 4.10
C VAL A 76 10.83 -8.54 4.05
N LEU A 77 10.74 -9.55 3.21
CA LEU A 77 11.72 -10.64 3.11
C LEU A 77 12.51 -10.59 1.81
N GLU A 78 11.84 -10.36 0.69
CA GLU A 78 12.45 -10.45 -0.62
C GLU A 78 12.05 -9.25 -1.51
N PHE A 79 13.03 -8.68 -2.20
CA PHE A 79 12.85 -7.53 -3.09
C PHE A 79 11.69 -7.71 -4.08
N ARG A 80 11.49 -8.94 -4.60
CA ARG A 80 10.45 -9.27 -5.58
C ARG A 80 9.02 -9.17 -5.05
N GLU A 81 8.82 -9.11 -3.74
CA GLU A 81 7.49 -8.86 -3.13
C GLU A 81 6.83 -7.58 -3.65
N ARG A 82 7.65 -6.60 -4.10
CA ARG A 82 7.18 -5.34 -4.68
C ARG A 82 6.39 -5.53 -5.97
N PHE A 83 6.61 -6.62 -6.69
CA PHE A 83 6.12 -6.87 -8.04
C PHE A 83 5.40 -8.20 -8.11
N GLN A 84 4.09 -8.18 -8.11
CA GLN A 84 3.30 -9.41 -8.15
C GLN A 84 2.28 -9.36 -9.29
N ILE A 85 1.99 -10.51 -9.89
CA ILE A 85 0.86 -10.72 -10.79
C ILE A 85 0.09 -11.92 -10.25
N ASP A 86 -1.22 -11.73 -9.99
CA ASP A 86 -2.13 -12.75 -9.47
C ASP A 86 -1.62 -13.40 -8.17
N GLY A 87 -0.91 -12.62 -7.33
CA GLY A 87 -0.32 -13.06 -6.06
C GLY A 87 1.06 -13.73 -6.17
N GLU A 88 1.58 -13.91 -7.38
CA GLU A 88 2.90 -14.49 -7.61
C GLU A 88 3.94 -13.40 -7.87
N MET A 89 5.06 -13.48 -7.15
CA MET A 89 6.18 -12.54 -7.33
C MET A 89 6.79 -12.68 -8.73
N ILE A 90 7.31 -11.58 -9.27
CA ILE A 90 8.07 -11.60 -10.52
C ILE A 90 9.15 -12.71 -10.49
N PRO A 91 9.23 -13.58 -11.51
CA PRO A 91 10.32 -14.55 -11.62
C PRO A 91 11.69 -13.87 -11.64
N LYS A 92 12.71 -14.50 -11.05
CA LYS A 92 14.08 -13.92 -11.00
C LYS A 92 14.61 -13.62 -12.39
N GLU A 93 14.35 -14.50 -13.32
CA GLU A 93 14.76 -14.36 -14.72
C GLU A 93 14.10 -13.16 -15.39
N GLU A 94 12.80 -12.94 -15.13
CA GLU A 94 12.09 -11.79 -15.68
C GLU A 94 12.53 -10.47 -15.02
N LEU A 95 12.86 -10.48 -13.72
CA LEU A 95 13.46 -9.30 -13.08
C LEU A 95 14.80 -8.93 -13.71
N VAL A 96 15.64 -9.93 -14.01
CA VAL A 96 16.91 -9.72 -14.72
C VAL A 96 16.67 -9.10 -16.10
N GLU A 97 15.72 -9.64 -16.89
CA GLU A 97 15.35 -9.10 -18.22
C GLU A 97 14.89 -7.64 -18.13
N GLU A 98 14.08 -7.31 -17.11
CA GLU A 98 13.61 -5.94 -16.90
C GLU A 98 14.77 -5.01 -16.56
N VAL A 99 15.68 -5.42 -15.67
CA VAL A 99 16.88 -4.64 -15.32
C VAL A 99 17.78 -4.45 -16.54
N GLU A 100 18.05 -5.51 -17.32
CA GLU A 100 18.84 -5.41 -18.57
C GLU A 100 18.23 -4.46 -19.59
N THR A 101 16.90 -4.35 -19.60
CA THR A 101 16.17 -3.41 -20.46
C THR A 101 16.29 -1.96 -19.98
N LEU A 102 16.14 -1.74 -18.67
CA LEU A 102 16.09 -0.40 -18.08
C LEU A 102 17.46 0.21 -17.80
N ALA A 103 18.45 -0.59 -17.40
CA ALA A 103 19.74 -0.09 -16.96
C ALA A 103 20.42 0.81 -18.00
N PRO A 104 20.54 0.41 -19.30
CA PRO A 104 21.17 1.27 -20.30
C PRO A 104 20.45 2.60 -20.52
N ILE A 105 19.14 2.64 -20.30
CA ILE A 105 18.32 3.86 -20.44
C ILE A 105 18.57 4.77 -19.22
N ALA A 106 18.55 4.21 -18.01
CA ALA A 106 18.76 4.95 -16.78
C ALA A 106 20.20 5.52 -16.67
N ASP A 107 21.20 4.79 -17.16
CA ASP A 107 22.59 5.22 -17.16
C ASP A 107 22.82 6.47 -18.04
N GLN A 108 22.04 6.64 -19.12
CA GLN A 108 22.07 7.86 -19.94
C GLN A 108 21.61 9.11 -19.17
N PHE A 109 20.77 8.97 -18.14
CA PHE A 109 20.43 10.10 -17.25
C PHE A 109 21.59 10.47 -16.36
N GLU A 110 22.40 9.50 -15.89
CA GLU A 110 23.58 9.77 -15.10
C GLU A 110 24.63 10.56 -15.91
N GLU A 111 24.85 10.21 -17.16
CA GLU A 111 25.74 10.94 -18.07
C GLU A 111 25.31 12.39 -18.26
N SER A 112 24.00 12.66 -18.19
CA SER A 112 23.44 14.02 -18.28
C SER A 112 23.43 14.78 -16.94
N GLY A 113 23.83 14.14 -15.82
CA GLY A 113 23.85 14.71 -14.48
C GLY A 113 22.52 14.68 -13.74
N ASP A 114 21.49 14.04 -14.30
CA ASP A 114 20.17 13.90 -13.67
C ASP A 114 19.83 12.43 -13.38
N GLN A 115 20.43 11.91 -12.34
CA GLN A 115 20.35 10.48 -11.97
C GLN A 115 18.95 10.07 -11.57
N VAL A 116 18.47 8.95 -12.13
CA VAL A 116 17.23 8.27 -11.76
C VAL A 116 17.37 7.66 -10.37
N THR A 117 16.45 8.00 -9.47
CA THR A 117 16.44 7.45 -8.11
C THR A 117 16.03 5.98 -8.11
N GLU A 118 16.37 5.25 -7.03
CA GLU A 118 15.98 3.84 -6.87
C GLU A 118 14.46 3.67 -7.03
N PHE A 119 13.66 4.51 -6.37
CA PHE A 119 12.21 4.37 -6.42
C PHE A 119 11.61 4.70 -7.79
N GLU A 120 12.15 5.66 -8.53
CA GLU A 120 11.77 5.91 -9.92
C GLU A 120 12.12 4.73 -10.82
N TYR A 121 13.30 4.14 -10.62
CA TYR A 121 13.76 3.00 -11.39
C TYR A 121 12.88 1.76 -11.19
N ILE A 122 12.61 1.38 -9.92
CA ILE A 122 11.77 0.22 -9.62
C ILE A 122 10.31 0.43 -10.01
N THR A 123 9.81 1.68 -9.96
CA THR A 123 8.46 2.01 -10.46
C THR A 123 8.38 1.84 -11.97
N ALA A 124 9.39 2.31 -12.73
CA ALA A 124 9.44 2.12 -14.17
C ALA A 124 9.54 0.65 -14.55
N LEU A 125 10.36 -0.13 -13.81
CA LEU A 125 10.48 -1.58 -13.96
C LEU A 125 9.13 -2.28 -13.77
N ALA A 126 8.41 -1.95 -12.69
CA ALA A 126 7.09 -2.51 -12.42
C ALA A 126 6.10 -2.25 -13.56
N LEU A 127 5.99 -0.98 -13.98
CA LEU A 127 5.05 -0.56 -15.03
C LEU A 127 5.39 -1.18 -16.39
N HIS A 128 6.68 -1.34 -16.69
CA HIS A 128 7.12 -2.01 -17.92
C HIS A 128 6.78 -3.50 -17.88
N TRP A 129 7.08 -4.19 -16.79
CA TRP A 129 6.77 -5.60 -16.61
C TRP A 129 5.27 -5.89 -16.66
N PHE A 130 4.43 -5.13 -15.94
CA PHE A 130 2.98 -5.30 -15.97
C PHE A 130 2.39 -5.11 -17.37
N ALA A 131 2.90 -4.13 -18.13
CA ALA A 131 2.47 -3.91 -19.51
C ALA A 131 2.92 -5.05 -20.43
N ARG A 132 4.15 -5.56 -20.28
CA ARG A 132 4.67 -6.70 -21.03
C ARG A 132 3.87 -7.97 -20.75
N ARG A 133 3.46 -8.15 -19.49
CA ARG A 133 2.64 -9.29 -19.03
C ARG A 133 1.14 -9.09 -19.30
N GLN A 134 0.75 -7.96 -19.91
CA GLN A 134 -0.64 -7.67 -20.29
C GLN A 134 -1.62 -7.76 -19.11
N CYS A 135 -1.29 -7.13 -17.98
CA CYS A 135 -2.22 -7.00 -16.86
C CYS A 135 -3.46 -6.20 -17.28
N ASP A 136 -4.65 -6.69 -16.91
CA ASP A 136 -5.92 -6.01 -17.15
C ASP A 136 -6.03 -4.74 -16.30
N ILE A 137 -5.55 -4.84 -15.06
CA ILE A 137 -5.52 -3.74 -14.10
C ILE A 137 -4.32 -3.88 -13.15
N VAL A 138 -3.79 -2.76 -12.69
CA VAL A 138 -2.69 -2.71 -11.72
C VAL A 138 -3.17 -1.97 -10.47
N VAL A 139 -2.99 -2.59 -9.31
CA VAL A 139 -3.15 -1.92 -8.02
C VAL A 139 -1.80 -1.40 -7.60
N LEU A 140 -1.69 -0.07 -7.51
CA LEU A 140 -0.43 0.65 -7.38
C LEU A 140 -0.39 1.36 -6.02
N GLU A 141 0.45 0.90 -5.10
CA GLU A 141 0.69 1.54 -3.82
C GLU A 141 1.69 2.68 -3.97
N VAL A 142 1.35 3.87 -3.45
CA VAL A 142 2.23 5.02 -3.34
C VAL A 142 3.35 4.74 -2.33
N GLY A 143 4.59 5.01 -2.69
CA GLY A 143 5.73 4.89 -1.78
C GLY A 143 5.68 5.94 -0.68
N MET A 144 5.67 7.22 -1.04
CA MET A 144 5.64 8.33 -0.08
C MET A 144 4.90 9.55 -0.64
N GLY A 145 4.06 10.18 0.21
CA GLY A 145 3.30 11.35 -0.21
C GLY A 145 2.23 10.97 -1.23
N GLY A 146 2.41 11.39 -2.46
CA GLY A 146 1.53 11.13 -3.60
C GLY A 146 1.81 12.05 -4.78
N ARG A 147 1.83 13.37 -4.56
CA ARG A 147 1.95 14.38 -5.62
C ARG A 147 3.19 14.20 -6.49
N PHE A 148 4.33 13.96 -5.87
CA PHE A 148 5.63 13.78 -6.52
C PHE A 148 6.17 12.36 -6.40
N ASP A 149 5.32 11.41 -5.99
CA ASP A 149 5.69 10.02 -5.96
C ASP A 149 5.81 9.46 -7.39
N ALA A 150 6.81 8.64 -7.65
CA ALA A 150 7.05 8.09 -8.99
C ALA A 150 5.85 7.33 -9.55
N THR A 151 5.03 6.71 -8.67
CA THR A 151 3.81 6.01 -9.08
C THR A 151 2.77 6.95 -9.69
N ASN A 152 2.86 8.27 -9.44
CA ASN A 152 1.92 9.26 -9.97
C ASN A 152 2.17 9.65 -11.43
N VAL A 153 3.12 9.00 -12.12
CA VAL A 153 3.38 9.15 -13.57
C VAL A 153 2.24 8.61 -14.46
N ILE A 154 1.26 7.97 -13.87
CA ILE A 154 0.09 7.42 -14.57
C ILE A 154 -0.94 8.50 -14.90
N ASP A 155 -1.83 8.21 -15.85
CA ASP A 155 -3.01 9.03 -16.15
C ASP A 155 -4.08 8.91 -15.02
N VAL A 156 -5.31 9.39 -15.26
CA VAL A 156 -6.41 9.27 -14.29
C VAL A 156 -6.67 7.80 -13.99
N PRO A 157 -6.51 7.34 -12.72
CA PRO A 157 -6.80 5.95 -12.38
C PRO A 157 -8.29 5.65 -12.47
N GLU A 158 -8.65 4.37 -12.58
CA GLU A 158 -10.05 3.92 -12.50
C GLU A 158 -10.66 4.35 -11.16
N VAL A 159 -9.88 4.18 -10.07
CA VAL A 159 -10.22 4.65 -8.72
C VAL A 159 -8.93 5.04 -8.01
N ALA A 160 -8.90 6.20 -7.37
CA ALA A 160 -7.90 6.55 -6.36
C ALA A 160 -8.46 6.20 -4.96
N ALA A 161 -7.60 5.75 -4.06
CA ALA A 161 -7.96 5.54 -2.66
C ALA A 161 -6.97 6.26 -1.74
N ILE A 162 -7.48 6.98 -0.74
CA ILE A 162 -6.66 7.57 0.32
C ILE A 162 -7.02 6.89 1.64
N MET A 163 -6.07 6.11 2.15
CA MET A 163 -6.15 5.41 3.42
C MET A 163 -5.94 6.36 4.60
N SER A 164 -5.84 5.84 5.82
CA SER A 164 -5.70 6.68 7.01
C SER A 164 -4.50 7.62 6.91
N ILE A 165 -4.69 8.87 7.35
CA ILE A 165 -3.66 9.90 7.40
C ILE A 165 -3.31 10.20 8.84
N SER A 166 -2.02 10.13 9.15
CA SER A 166 -1.43 10.50 10.43
C SER A 166 -0.09 11.21 10.20
N LEU A 167 0.50 11.77 11.25
CA LEU A 167 1.82 12.38 11.16
C LEU A 167 2.87 11.30 10.87
N ASP A 168 3.51 11.40 9.73
CA ASP A 168 4.65 10.58 9.30
C ASP A 168 5.43 11.34 8.23
N HIS A 169 6.72 11.06 8.10
CA HIS A 169 7.63 11.75 7.17
C HIS A 169 7.50 13.28 7.22
N THR A 170 7.33 13.84 8.43
CA THR A 170 7.02 15.27 8.65
C THR A 170 8.09 16.23 8.14
N SER A 171 9.35 15.77 8.02
CA SER A 171 10.45 16.52 7.43
C SER A 171 10.28 16.75 5.92
N ILE A 172 9.50 15.91 5.24
CA ILE A 172 9.32 15.96 3.77
C ILE A 172 7.89 16.40 3.42
N LEU A 173 6.87 15.81 4.07
CA LEU A 173 5.48 16.03 3.73
C LEU A 173 4.83 17.21 4.48
N GLY A 174 5.53 17.75 5.46
CA GLY A 174 5.03 18.84 6.30
C GLY A 174 4.58 18.38 7.69
N SER A 175 4.45 19.34 8.59
CA SER A 175 4.28 19.12 10.03
C SER A 175 2.81 19.12 10.49
N THR A 176 1.84 19.19 9.57
CA THR A 176 0.40 19.16 9.89
C THR A 176 -0.33 18.11 9.05
N LEU A 177 -1.48 17.64 9.55
CA LEU A 177 -2.30 16.66 8.85
C LEU A 177 -2.80 17.18 7.49
N GLU A 178 -3.15 18.46 7.40
CA GLU A 178 -3.62 19.12 6.17
C GLU A 178 -2.53 19.09 5.10
N LYS A 179 -1.27 19.42 5.45
CA LYS A 179 -0.15 19.38 4.51
C LYS A 179 0.10 17.97 4.00
N ILE A 180 0.06 16.98 4.90
CA ILE A 180 0.21 15.57 4.53
C ILE A 180 -0.95 15.12 3.64
N ALA A 181 -2.19 15.54 3.94
CA ALA A 181 -3.37 15.27 3.13
C ALA A 181 -3.23 15.88 1.72
N PHE A 182 -2.78 17.12 1.63
CA PHE A 182 -2.51 17.81 0.36
C PHE A 182 -1.49 17.05 -0.52
N GLU A 183 -0.36 16.62 0.05
CA GLU A 183 0.65 15.86 -0.68
C GLU A 183 0.10 14.50 -1.16
N LYS A 184 -0.70 13.81 -0.32
CA LYS A 184 -1.34 12.55 -0.70
C LYS A 184 -2.44 12.74 -1.74
N ALA A 185 -3.19 13.82 -1.67
CA ALA A 185 -4.20 14.19 -2.66
C ALA A 185 -3.63 14.48 -4.07
N GLY A 186 -2.30 14.53 -4.21
CA GLY A 186 -1.66 14.60 -5.51
C GLY A 186 -2.04 13.46 -6.48
N ILE A 187 -2.45 12.30 -5.96
CA ILE A 187 -2.94 11.18 -6.79
C ILE A 187 -4.38 11.36 -7.29
N VAL A 188 -5.12 12.33 -6.74
CA VAL A 188 -6.52 12.62 -7.07
C VAL A 188 -6.56 13.52 -8.29
N LYS A 189 -6.79 12.98 -9.47
CA LYS A 189 -6.75 13.70 -10.75
C LYS A 189 -8.14 14.20 -11.16
N ALA A 190 -8.17 15.32 -11.88
CA ALA A 190 -9.41 15.95 -12.31
C ALA A 190 -10.35 15.00 -13.05
N GLY A 191 -11.63 15.03 -12.71
CA GLY A 191 -12.67 14.13 -13.25
C GLY A 191 -12.57 12.69 -12.82
N GLY A 192 -11.65 12.37 -11.90
CA GLY A 192 -11.45 11.03 -11.35
C GLY A 192 -12.46 10.65 -10.25
N ARG A 193 -12.15 9.57 -9.54
CA ARG A 193 -12.93 9.06 -8.41
C ARG A 193 -12.01 8.80 -7.24
N LEU A 194 -12.43 9.21 -6.05
CA LEU A 194 -11.70 9.01 -4.80
C LEU A 194 -12.54 8.20 -3.82
N VAL A 195 -11.99 7.12 -3.32
CA VAL A 195 -12.49 6.45 -2.11
C VAL A 195 -11.64 6.91 -0.93
N LEU A 196 -12.29 7.46 0.08
CA LEU A 196 -11.64 7.95 1.29
C LEU A 196 -11.85 6.97 2.43
N TYR A 197 -10.76 6.65 3.14
CA TYR A 197 -10.81 5.87 4.37
C TYR A 197 -11.81 6.50 5.36
N PRO A 198 -12.69 5.70 5.98
CA PRO A 198 -13.60 6.21 7.02
C PRO A 198 -12.82 6.65 8.26
N ASP A 199 -13.39 7.50 9.07
CA ASP A 199 -12.81 7.91 10.36
C ASP A 199 -11.47 8.69 10.23
N GLN A 200 -11.39 9.58 9.23
CA GLN A 200 -10.31 10.56 9.11
C GLN A 200 -10.51 11.72 10.10
N ALA A 201 -9.40 12.33 10.49
CA ALA A 201 -9.48 13.59 11.24
C ALA A 201 -10.28 14.66 10.46
N PRO A 202 -11.11 15.47 11.13
CA PRO A 202 -11.95 16.47 10.45
C PRO A 202 -11.17 17.39 9.51
N ALA A 203 -9.97 17.85 9.89
CA ALA A 203 -9.14 18.70 9.07
C ALA A 203 -8.69 18.00 7.77
N VAL A 204 -8.35 16.71 7.83
CA VAL A 204 -8.02 15.88 6.66
C VAL A 204 -9.22 15.73 5.75
N THR A 205 -10.38 15.47 6.33
CA THR A 205 -11.63 15.31 5.60
C THR A 205 -11.96 16.58 4.83
N GLN A 206 -11.91 17.74 5.49
CA GLN A 206 -12.20 19.03 4.90
C GLN A 206 -11.24 19.37 3.75
N GLU A 207 -9.94 19.14 3.93
CA GLU A 207 -8.92 19.36 2.89
C GLU A 207 -9.20 18.50 1.65
N LEU A 208 -9.48 17.22 1.83
CA LEU A 208 -9.73 16.30 0.72
C LEU A 208 -11.08 16.58 0.02
N GLU A 209 -12.11 17.00 0.74
CA GLU A 209 -13.39 17.45 0.16
C GLU A 209 -13.20 18.66 -0.72
N GLN A 210 -12.45 19.66 -0.24
CA GLN A 210 -12.16 20.86 -1.02
C GLN A 210 -11.42 20.50 -2.31
N ILE A 211 -10.38 19.67 -2.23
CA ILE A 211 -9.63 19.24 -3.42
C ILE A 211 -10.53 18.48 -4.41
N CYS A 212 -11.40 17.60 -3.92
CA CYS A 212 -12.35 16.88 -4.77
C CYS A 212 -13.31 17.84 -5.48
N GLN A 213 -13.82 18.86 -4.78
CA GLN A 213 -14.68 19.87 -5.36
C GLN A 213 -13.95 20.67 -6.45
N GLU A 214 -12.75 21.17 -6.16
CA GLU A 214 -11.93 21.96 -7.10
C GLU A 214 -11.57 21.15 -8.37
N ARG A 215 -11.30 19.85 -8.22
CA ARG A 215 -10.92 18.96 -9.33
C ARG A 215 -12.10 18.23 -9.97
N GLN A 216 -13.33 18.48 -9.53
CA GLN A 216 -14.54 17.79 -10.00
C GLN A 216 -14.41 16.26 -9.87
N VAL A 217 -13.93 15.79 -8.73
CA VAL A 217 -13.74 14.39 -8.39
C VAL A 217 -14.94 13.87 -7.62
N GLU A 218 -15.44 12.70 -8.01
CA GLU A 218 -16.49 12.00 -7.29
C GLU A 218 -15.92 11.34 -6.04
N LEU A 219 -16.42 11.74 -4.86
CA LEU A 219 -15.92 11.26 -3.56
C LEU A 219 -16.85 10.22 -2.97
N PHE A 220 -16.29 9.06 -2.64
CA PHE A 220 -16.97 7.93 -1.98
C PHE A 220 -16.39 7.71 -0.60
N ARG A 221 -17.26 7.35 0.35
CA ARG A 221 -16.88 7.00 1.72
C ARG A 221 -17.64 5.77 2.16
N PRO A 222 -16.96 4.78 2.76
CA PRO A 222 -17.65 3.73 3.48
C PRO A 222 -18.41 4.31 4.68
N ASP A 223 -19.58 3.76 4.97
CA ASP A 223 -20.35 4.07 6.17
C ASP A 223 -20.13 2.97 7.21
N LEU A 224 -19.40 3.29 8.27
CA LEU A 224 -19.11 2.34 9.34
C LEU A 224 -20.36 1.91 10.13
N SER A 225 -21.45 2.67 10.10
CA SER A 225 -22.71 2.27 10.73
C SER A 225 -23.39 1.08 10.03
N GLN A 226 -22.97 0.77 8.82
CA GLN A 226 -23.44 -0.39 8.05
C GLN A 226 -22.60 -1.64 8.30
N VAL A 227 -21.56 -1.57 9.14
CA VAL A 227 -20.66 -2.69 9.43
C VAL A 227 -21.12 -3.41 10.69
N GLU A 228 -21.53 -4.65 10.56
CA GLU A 228 -21.83 -5.54 11.66
C GLU A 228 -20.61 -6.46 11.89
N GLU A 229 -20.00 -6.33 13.05
CA GLU A 229 -18.86 -7.17 13.43
C GLU A 229 -19.32 -8.59 13.78
N GLY A 230 -18.59 -9.56 13.24
CA GLY A 230 -18.79 -10.98 13.49
C GLY A 230 -17.72 -11.58 14.40
N GLU A 231 -17.36 -12.83 14.13
CA GLU A 231 -16.31 -13.54 14.88
C GLU A 231 -14.94 -12.88 14.66
N ARG A 232 -14.24 -12.65 15.78
CA ARG A 232 -12.86 -12.17 15.82
C ARG A 232 -11.99 -13.21 16.53
N SER A 233 -10.94 -13.64 15.87
CA SER A 233 -9.99 -14.61 16.40
C SER A 233 -8.60 -14.35 15.85
N ILE A 234 -7.58 -15.01 16.40
CA ILE A 234 -6.22 -14.96 15.88
C ILE A 234 -6.11 -15.46 14.41
N GLY A 235 -7.12 -16.17 13.92
CA GLY A 235 -7.21 -16.65 12.54
C GLY A 235 -7.92 -15.69 11.60
N GLY A 236 -8.25 -14.47 12.05
CA GLY A 236 -8.89 -13.45 11.22
C GLY A 236 -10.16 -12.85 11.83
N THR A 237 -10.74 -11.92 11.08
CA THR A 237 -11.92 -11.15 11.48
C THR A 237 -13.02 -11.35 10.43
N ALA A 238 -14.22 -11.75 10.89
CA ALA A 238 -15.44 -11.82 10.08
C ALA A 238 -16.30 -10.57 10.34
N PHE A 239 -16.96 -10.06 9.32
CA PHE A 239 -17.88 -8.93 9.42
C PHE A 239 -18.85 -8.92 8.24
N THR A 240 -19.99 -8.25 8.39
CA THR A 240 -20.96 -8.03 7.31
C THR A 240 -21.09 -6.55 7.04
N VAL A 241 -21.12 -6.17 5.76
CA VAL A 241 -21.40 -4.79 5.34
C VAL A 241 -22.77 -4.76 4.70
N ALA A 242 -23.71 -4.08 5.35
CA ALA A 242 -25.08 -3.95 4.88
C ALA A 242 -25.20 -2.88 3.78
N GLY A 243 -26.23 -3.01 2.93
CA GLY A 243 -26.60 -1.98 1.96
C GLY A 243 -25.53 -1.66 0.90
N THR A 244 -24.64 -2.60 0.60
CA THR A 244 -23.71 -2.47 -0.53
C THR A 244 -24.50 -2.49 -1.85
N ARG A 245 -23.82 -2.19 -2.97
CA ARG A 245 -24.45 -2.31 -4.29
C ARG A 245 -25.00 -3.71 -4.59
N TRP A 246 -24.52 -4.74 -3.86
CA TRP A 246 -24.97 -6.14 -3.99
C TRP A 246 -25.92 -6.58 -2.87
N GLY A 247 -26.38 -5.68 -2.01
CA GLY A 247 -27.09 -5.98 -0.76
C GLY A 247 -26.09 -6.19 0.39
N ASP A 248 -26.42 -7.07 1.31
CA ASP A 248 -25.53 -7.37 2.44
C ASP A 248 -24.44 -8.35 2.03
N VAL A 249 -23.19 -7.99 2.32
CA VAL A 249 -22.01 -8.80 1.95
C VAL A 249 -21.28 -9.24 3.21
N ALA A 250 -21.25 -10.56 3.45
CA ALA A 250 -20.45 -11.15 4.51
C ALA A 250 -19.03 -11.38 4.03
N LEU A 251 -18.07 -10.93 4.83
CA LEU A 251 -16.63 -10.94 4.52
C LEU A 251 -15.84 -11.55 5.67
N ARG A 252 -14.70 -12.13 5.33
CA ARG A 252 -13.67 -12.53 6.28
C ARG A 252 -12.31 -12.06 5.76
N THR A 253 -11.46 -11.57 6.67
CA THR A 253 -10.08 -11.20 6.36
C THR A 253 -9.15 -11.86 7.37
N PRO A 254 -7.95 -12.32 6.97
CA PRO A 254 -6.96 -12.85 7.89
C PRO A 254 -6.31 -11.77 8.76
N PHE A 255 -6.51 -10.49 8.43
CA PHE A 255 -5.90 -9.38 9.13
C PHE A 255 -6.61 -9.07 10.46
N LEU A 256 -5.83 -8.77 11.50
CA LEU A 256 -6.30 -8.59 12.87
C LEU A 256 -6.40 -7.12 13.26
N GLY A 257 -7.43 -6.81 14.06
CA GLY A 257 -7.65 -5.50 14.64
C GLY A 257 -8.70 -4.65 13.91
N GLU A 258 -9.35 -3.74 14.65
CA GLU A 258 -10.42 -2.88 14.14
C GLU A 258 -10.00 -2.05 12.92
N HIS A 259 -8.76 -1.54 12.91
CA HIS A 259 -8.22 -0.78 11.79
C HIS A 259 -8.18 -1.60 10.49
N GLN A 260 -8.05 -2.92 10.56
CA GLN A 260 -8.05 -3.80 9.39
C GLN A 260 -9.46 -4.00 8.83
N VAL A 261 -10.49 -3.99 9.69
CA VAL A 261 -11.89 -3.95 9.22
C VAL A 261 -12.13 -2.64 8.44
N LYS A 262 -11.69 -1.50 8.95
CA LYS A 262 -11.78 -0.21 8.26
C LYS A 262 -11.02 -0.21 6.92
N ASN A 263 -9.82 -0.83 6.87
CA ASN A 263 -9.08 -1.02 5.63
C ASN A 263 -9.87 -1.90 4.63
N ALA A 264 -10.46 -2.99 5.11
CA ALA A 264 -11.22 -3.92 4.29
C ALA A 264 -12.51 -3.28 3.75
N VAL A 265 -13.22 -2.50 4.56
CA VAL A 265 -14.42 -1.77 4.10
C VAL A 265 -14.06 -0.69 3.07
N THR A 266 -12.88 -0.07 3.20
CA THR A 266 -12.38 0.86 2.18
C THR A 266 -12.06 0.13 0.87
N ALA A 267 -11.40 -1.03 0.94
CA ALA A 267 -11.14 -1.87 -0.23
C ALA A 267 -12.45 -2.36 -0.90
N LEU A 268 -13.47 -2.74 -0.09
CA LEU A 268 -14.80 -3.08 -0.61
C LEU A 268 -15.41 -1.91 -1.37
N LYS A 269 -15.32 -0.68 -0.84
CA LYS A 269 -15.85 0.52 -1.53
C LYS A 269 -15.12 0.79 -2.84
N VAL A 270 -13.79 0.58 -2.91
CA VAL A 270 -13.04 0.64 -4.18
C VAL A 270 -13.59 -0.37 -5.20
N LEU A 271 -13.86 -1.59 -4.76
CA LEU A 271 -14.41 -2.65 -5.61
C LEU A 271 -15.83 -2.36 -6.07
N GLU A 272 -16.68 -1.75 -5.23
CA GLU A 272 -18.02 -1.28 -5.61
C GLU A 272 -17.91 -0.22 -6.72
N VAL A 273 -17.03 0.77 -6.56
CA VAL A 273 -16.82 1.83 -7.56
C VAL A 273 -16.30 1.25 -8.88
N LEU A 274 -15.40 0.26 -8.84
CA LEU A 274 -14.96 -0.47 -10.04
C LEU A 274 -16.13 -1.20 -10.73
N ALA A 275 -16.97 -1.86 -9.93
CA ALA A 275 -18.15 -2.56 -10.47
C ALA A 275 -19.14 -1.58 -11.12
N ASP A 276 -19.34 -0.38 -10.56
CA ASP A 276 -20.16 0.67 -11.16
C ASP A 276 -19.58 1.17 -12.50
N ARG A 277 -18.28 1.02 -12.70
CA ARG A 277 -17.59 1.32 -13.95
C ARG A 277 -17.61 0.17 -14.97
N GLY A 278 -18.26 -0.94 -14.64
CA GLY A 278 -18.40 -2.10 -15.53
C GLY A 278 -17.30 -3.14 -15.40
N TRP A 279 -16.43 -3.06 -14.39
CA TRP A 279 -15.50 -4.14 -14.08
C TRP A 279 -16.26 -5.37 -13.57
N PRO A 280 -15.83 -6.61 -13.89
CA PRO A 280 -16.58 -7.84 -13.60
C PRO A 280 -16.49 -8.25 -12.12
N VAL A 281 -16.67 -7.31 -11.20
CA VAL A 281 -16.58 -7.56 -9.76
C VAL A 281 -17.87 -8.15 -9.23
N THR A 282 -17.76 -9.27 -8.52
CA THR A 282 -18.90 -9.94 -7.86
C THR A 282 -18.66 -10.07 -6.36
N PRO A 283 -19.72 -10.08 -5.53
CA PRO A 283 -19.57 -10.18 -4.08
C PRO A 283 -18.92 -11.51 -3.66
N GLN A 284 -19.14 -12.59 -4.41
CA GLN A 284 -18.51 -13.90 -4.15
C GLN A 284 -17.00 -13.85 -4.37
N ALA A 285 -16.55 -13.20 -5.45
CA ALA A 285 -15.13 -13.02 -5.73
C ALA A 285 -14.47 -12.10 -4.71
N VAL A 286 -15.18 -11.05 -4.27
CA VAL A 286 -14.69 -10.15 -3.19
C VAL A 286 -14.48 -10.95 -1.90
N ALA A 287 -15.47 -11.73 -1.47
CA ALA A 287 -15.35 -12.55 -0.26
C ALA A 287 -14.19 -13.56 -0.36
N ALA A 288 -14.09 -14.27 -1.49
CA ALA A 288 -13.02 -15.23 -1.73
C ALA A 288 -11.63 -14.59 -1.78
N GLY A 289 -11.50 -13.40 -2.38
CA GLY A 289 -10.25 -12.66 -2.45
C GLY A 289 -9.82 -12.12 -1.09
N PHE A 290 -10.75 -11.59 -0.30
CA PHE A 290 -10.45 -11.09 1.05
C PHE A 290 -9.97 -12.19 1.98
N GLU A 291 -10.59 -13.36 1.94
CA GLU A 291 -10.20 -14.50 2.76
C GLU A 291 -8.80 -15.04 2.42
N LYS A 292 -8.39 -14.95 1.15
CA LYS A 292 -7.09 -15.42 0.66
C LYS A 292 -5.98 -14.38 0.74
N ALA A 293 -6.31 -13.13 1.03
CA ALA A 293 -5.33 -12.06 1.06
C ALA A 293 -4.22 -12.33 2.08
N PHE A 294 -2.98 -12.09 1.70
CA PHE A 294 -1.83 -12.29 2.57
C PHE A 294 -0.84 -11.14 2.42
N ILE A 295 -0.31 -10.68 3.55
CA ILE A 295 0.77 -9.68 3.62
C ILE A 295 1.73 -10.15 4.71
N PRO A 296 3.02 -10.36 4.40
CA PRO A 296 4.00 -10.72 5.40
C PRO A 296 4.11 -9.65 6.49
N ALA A 297 4.40 -10.07 7.71
CA ALA A 297 4.58 -9.19 8.87
C ALA A 297 3.40 -8.21 9.14
N ARG A 298 2.17 -8.67 9.01
CA ARG A 298 0.96 -7.95 9.45
C ARG A 298 0.21 -8.75 10.49
N MET A 299 0.68 -8.72 11.74
CA MET A 299 0.23 -9.60 12.83
C MET A 299 0.26 -11.07 12.38
N GLU A 300 1.26 -11.42 11.60
CA GLU A 300 1.42 -12.74 11.03
C GLU A 300 1.71 -13.78 12.10
N VAL A 301 0.93 -14.84 12.14
CA VAL A 301 1.15 -15.98 13.04
C VAL A 301 2.17 -16.93 12.44
N ILE A 302 3.43 -16.83 12.88
CA ILE A 302 4.52 -17.72 12.39
C ILE A 302 4.47 -19.09 13.07
N SER A 303 4.07 -19.14 14.35
CA SER A 303 3.94 -20.37 15.14
C SER A 303 2.80 -20.24 16.13
N GLN A 304 2.14 -21.36 16.40
CA GLN A 304 1.07 -21.43 17.40
C GLN A 304 1.54 -21.98 18.75
N GLN A 305 2.65 -22.71 18.79
CA GLN A 305 3.19 -23.33 20.02
C GLN A 305 4.72 -23.28 20.03
N PRO A 306 5.35 -22.31 20.73
CA PRO A 306 4.70 -21.13 21.33
C PRO A 306 4.08 -20.22 20.28
N LEU A 307 3.10 -19.40 20.70
CA LEU A 307 2.55 -18.40 19.79
C LEU A 307 3.62 -17.36 19.48
N VAL A 308 3.95 -17.22 18.18
CA VAL A 308 4.90 -16.23 17.66
C VAL A 308 4.18 -15.39 16.61
N LEU A 309 4.17 -14.09 16.82
CA LEU A 309 3.60 -13.09 15.92
C LEU A 309 4.70 -12.21 15.34
N LEU A 310 4.59 -11.89 14.07
CA LEU A 310 5.45 -10.95 13.37
C LEU A 310 4.63 -9.74 12.90
N ASP A 311 5.10 -8.54 13.23
CA ASP A 311 4.49 -7.29 12.74
C ASP A 311 5.54 -6.28 12.30
N GLY A 312 5.32 -5.64 11.16
CA GLY A 312 6.20 -4.66 10.54
C GLY A 312 5.82 -3.20 10.84
N GLY A 313 4.96 -2.95 11.83
CA GLY A 313 4.61 -1.60 12.27
C GLY A 313 5.84 -0.84 12.77
N HIS A 314 5.99 0.42 12.35
CA HIS A 314 7.19 1.23 12.59
C HIS A 314 6.87 2.71 12.85
N ASN A 315 5.67 3.01 13.31
CA ASN A 315 5.27 4.34 13.76
C ASN A 315 4.28 4.25 14.93
N PRO A 316 4.10 5.34 15.72
CA PRO A 316 3.22 5.31 16.90
C PRO A 316 1.78 4.87 16.62
N GLY A 317 1.23 5.19 15.44
CA GLY A 317 -0.12 4.75 15.04
C GLY A 317 -0.20 3.23 14.83
N CYS A 318 0.83 2.64 14.20
CA CYS A 318 0.94 1.18 14.07
C CYS A 318 1.12 0.51 15.44
N SER A 319 1.96 1.07 16.31
CA SER A 319 2.19 0.54 17.66
C SER A 319 0.91 0.55 18.50
N GLN A 320 0.06 1.58 18.36
CA GLN A 320 -1.22 1.63 19.05
C GLN A 320 -2.18 0.54 18.55
N ALA A 321 -2.25 0.35 17.22
CA ALA A 321 -3.07 -0.70 16.62
C ALA A 321 -2.59 -2.10 17.03
N LEU A 322 -1.27 -2.33 17.02
CA LEU A 322 -0.65 -3.56 17.47
C LEU A 322 -0.97 -3.83 18.96
N ARG A 323 -0.83 -2.81 19.82
CA ARG A 323 -1.19 -2.94 21.24
C ARG A 323 -2.62 -3.38 21.43
N GLN A 324 -3.58 -2.72 20.78
CA GLN A 324 -4.99 -3.07 20.87
C GLN A 324 -5.25 -4.52 20.43
N ALA A 325 -4.68 -4.92 19.31
CA ALA A 325 -4.80 -6.29 18.81
C ALA A 325 -4.16 -7.32 19.76
N LEU A 326 -3.00 -7.01 20.36
CA LEU A 326 -2.36 -7.87 21.34
C LEU A 326 -3.15 -7.98 22.65
N GLU A 327 -3.81 -6.92 23.11
CA GLU A 327 -4.69 -6.95 24.27
C GLU A 327 -5.93 -7.80 24.01
N GLU A 328 -6.49 -7.75 22.80
CA GLU A 328 -7.67 -8.51 22.40
C GLU A 328 -7.36 -10.01 22.18
N PHE A 329 -6.34 -10.33 21.38
CA PHE A 329 -6.10 -11.69 20.89
C PHE A 329 -5.05 -12.47 21.70
N VAL A 330 -4.19 -11.79 22.44
CA VAL A 330 -3.08 -12.39 23.22
C VAL A 330 -3.07 -11.85 24.63
N PRO A 331 -4.03 -12.20 25.49
CA PRO A 331 -4.12 -11.65 26.86
C PRO A 331 -3.01 -12.14 27.80
N GLN A 332 -2.26 -13.19 27.44
CA GLN A 332 -1.20 -13.77 28.24
C GLN A 332 0.03 -12.84 28.31
N ARG A 333 0.98 -13.16 29.22
CA ARG A 333 2.28 -12.49 29.27
C ARG A 333 3.00 -12.63 27.93
N LYS A 334 3.52 -11.51 27.44
CA LYS A 334 4.20 -11.41 26.13
C LYS A 334 5.67 -11.07 26.33
N VAL A 335 6.49 -11.52 25.39
CA VAL A 335 7.87 -11.08 25.20
C VAL A 335 7.92 -10.42 23.81
N ALA A 336 8.36 -9.18 23.73
CA ALA A 336 8.54 -8.47 22.48
C ALA A 336 10.02 -8.36 22.13
N ILE A 337 10.36 -8.64 20.84
CA ILE A 337 11.65 -8.33 20.26
C ILE A 337 11.40 -7.23 19.22
N MET A 338 12.04 -6.09 19.38
CA MET A 338 11.81 -4.94 18.53
C MET A 338 13.10 -4.51 17.83
N GLY A 339 13.00 -4.27 16.51
CA GLY A 339 14.02 -3.58 15.73
C GLY A 339 13.41 -2.29 15.19
N VAL A 340 14.00 -1.13 15.49
CA VAL A 340 13.50 0.17 15.03
C VAL A 340 14.63 0.93 14.36
N MET A 341 14.34 1.50 13.19
CA MET A 341 15.31 2.32 12.47
C MET A 341 15.67 3.59 13.26
N ALA A 342 16.91 4.07 13.13
CA ALA A 342 17.42 5.18 13.92
C ALA A 342 16.70 6.52 13.68
N ASP A 343 16.03 6.67 12.55
CA ASP A 343 15.23 7.85 12.16
C ASP A 343 13.80 7.82 12.69
N LYS A 344 13.37 6.73 13.35
CA LYS A 344 12.01 6.54 13.88
C LYS A 344 11.93 6.86 15.37
N ASP A 345 10.73 7.18 15.84
CA ASP A 345 10.43 7.43 17.27
C ASP A 345 10.32 6.14 18.07
N SER A 346 11.45 5.44 18.25
CA SER A 346 11.51 4.18 19.00
C SER A 346 11.00 4.32 20.45
N ARG A 347 11.20 5.49 21.06
CA ARG A 347 10.75 5.74 22.44
C ARG A 347 9.24 5.89 22.52
N GLY A 348 8.63 6.61 21.60
CA GLY A 348 7.17 6.74 21.51
C GLY A 348 6.51 5.41 21.23
N GLU A 349 7.07 4.60 20.34
CA GLU A 349 6.58 3.25 20.05
C GLU A 349 6.61 2.33 21.30
N LEU A 350 7.73 2.30 22.02
CA LEU A 350 7.86 1.50 23.25
C LEU A 350 6.89 1.96 24.34
N GLN A 351 6.69 3.27 24.51
CA GLN A 351 5.73 3.80 25.47
C GLN A 351 4.30 3.37 25.14
N VAL A 352 3.93 3.39 23.87
CA VAL A 352 2.62 2.95 23.39
C VAL A 352 2.43 1.46 23.67
N LEU A 353 3.44 0.62 23.42
CA LEU A 353 3.36 -0.82 23.67
C LEU A 353 3.37 -1.21 25.15
N GLY A 354 3.57 -0.24 26.06
CA GLY A 354 3.48 -0.44 27.50
C GLY A 354 4.79 -0.87 28.16
N ALA A 355 5.92 -0.76 27.47
CA ALA A 355 7.24 -0.88 28.09
C ALA A 355 7.47 0.31 29.02
N THR A 356 7.51 0.06 30.34
CA THR A 356 7.53 1.11 31.36
C THR A 356 8.93 1.56 31.72
N THR A 357 9.98 0.80 31.39
CA THR A 357 11.38 1.15 31.69
C THR A 357 12.33 0.70 30.58
N LEU A 358 13.43 1.43 30.40
CA LEU A 358 14.53 1.09 29.51
C LEU A 358 15.29 -0.19 29.95
N ASP A 359 15.09 -0.65 31.20
CA ASP A 359 15.72 -1.85 31.74
C ASP A 359 15.07 -3.14 31.21
N GLU A 360 13.88 -3.06 30.65
CA GLU A 360 13.22 -4.18 29.93
C GLU A 360 13.66 -4.27 28.46
N TYR A 361 14.54 -3.36 28.01
CA TYR A 361 15.01 -3.25 26.64
C TYR A 361 16.48 -3.67 26.54
N GLN A 362 16.73 -4.86 26.02
CA GLN A 362 18.08 -5.26 25.59
C GLN A 362 18.28 -4.87 24.13
N ARG A 363 19.23 -3.98 23.85
CA ARG A 363 19.71 -3.72 22.48
C ARG A 363 20.51 -4.93 22.01
N TYR A 364 19.99 -5.64 21.03
CA TYR A 364 20.79 -6.50 20.18
C TYR A 364 21.24 -5.68 18.98
N ILE A 365 22.56 -5.41 18.90
CA ILE A 365 23.20 -4.76 17.76
C ILE A 365 23.62 -5.84 16.78
#